data_180fa5ab4fd201c07f9531a3d18d05be
#
_entry.id   180fa5ab4fd201c07f9531a3d18d05be
#
_cell.length_a   1.000
_cell.length_b   1.000
_cell.length_c   1.000
_cell.angle_alpha   90.00
_cell.angle_beta   90.00
_cell.angle_gamma   90.00
#
_symmetry.space_group_name_H-M   'P 1'
#
loop_
_entity.id
_entity.type
_entity.pdbx_description
1 polymer ?
#
loop_
_entity_poly.entity_id
_entity_poly.type
_entity_poly.pdbx_seq_one_letter_code
_entity_poly.pdbx_strand_id
1 'polypeptide(L)'
;RDLYKRYLNPTADHSTQKLFGRIGVLIIVLSALVVATFSADALVLLGGLAVAFGFQMWPSLAAICWFPWITRQGATLGLAAGCLAVIFTENFGASIAGFFGIDLGWGRWPWTIHSAGWGILFNATICVIVSAMTQDEGAMQHRMKYHNFLREHASLPETKKGLIPVAWGITLIWLFFGIGPGAVIGNDIFGAPNAGYENWTFGIPSIWAWQIIWWVLGVFMMWFLAYKMEMSTVPDREIEALVDDIGDAAPAQGGDD
;
A
#
# COMPACT_ATOMS: atom_id res chain seq x y z
N ARG A 1 -10.60 1.74 17.91
CA ARG A 1 -11.21 0.46 18.31
C ARG A 1 -10.12 -0.59 18.48
N ASP A 2 -9.37 -0.92 17.43
CA ASP A 2 -8.44 -2.05 17.40
C ASP A 2 -7.22 -1.91 18.32
N LEU A 3 -6.70 -0.69 18.49
CA LEU A 3 -5.60 -0.43 19.42
C LEU A 3 -6.11 -0.21 20.84
N TYR A 4 -7.05 0.73 21.01
CA TYR A 4 -7.48 1.17 22.34
C TYR A 4 -8.22 0.07 23.10
N LYS A 5 -9.25 -0.53 22.49
CA LYS A 5 -10.04 -1.58 23.13
C LYS A 5 -9.24 -2.87 23.32
N ARG A 6 -8.36 -3.19 22.38
CA ARG A 6 -7.61 -4.45 22.42
C ARG A 6 -6.44 -4.44 23.40
N TYR A 7 -5.72 -3.31 23.53
CA TYR A 7 -4.46 -3.28 24.27
C TYR A 7 -4.48 -2.36 25.50
N LEU A 8 -5.35 -1.33 25.54
CA LEU A 8 -5.34 -0.32 26.60
C LEU A 8 -6.53 -0.46 27.53
N ASN A 9 -7.75 -0.61 27.01
CA ASN A 9 -8.96 -0.72 27.83
C ASN A 9 -9.98 -1.65 27.17
N PRO A 10 -9.95 -2.97 27.45
CA PRO A 10 -10.88 -3.94 26.87
C PRO A 10 -12.35 -3.68 27.22
N THR A 11 -12.61 -3.06 28.36
CA THR A 11 -13.95 -2.77 28.87
C THR A 11 -14.50 -1.40 28.48
N ALA A 12 -13.74 -0.63 27.65
CA ALA A 12 -14.13 0.72 27.25
C ALA A 12 -15.49 0.73 26.57
N ASP A 13 -16.38 1.59 27.03
CA ASP A 13 -17.67 1.85 26.42
C ASP A 13 -17.53 2.64 25.11
N HIS A 14 -18.63 2.77 24.39
CA HIS A 14 -18.62 3.44 23.09
C HIS A 14 -18.26 4.94 23.15
N SER A 15 -18.64 5.62 24.24
CA SER A 15 -18.36 7.05 24.44
C SER A 15 -16.86 7.29 24.63
N THR A 16 -16.21 6.46 25.43
CA THR A 16 -14.76 6.50 25.68
C THR A 16 -13.97 6.19 24.42
N GLN A 17 -14.41 5.22 23.60
CA GLN A 17 -13.78 4.93 22.31
C GLN A 17 -13.88 6.11 21.33
N LYS A 18 -15.05 6.80 21.28
CA LYS A 18 -15.22 8.02 20.48
C LYS A 18 -14.32 9.16 20.94
N LEU A 19 -14.20 9.36 22.25
CA LEU A 19 -13.33 10.39 22.81
C LEU A 19 -11.87 10.13 22.44
N PHE A 20 -11.41 8.89 22.63
CA PHE A 20 -10.06 8.50 22.25
C PHE A 20 -9.79 8.70 20.74
N GLY A 21 -10.75 8.36 19.89
CA GLY A 21 -10.67 8.60 18.44
C GLY A 21 -10.55 10.09 18.12
N ARG A 22 -11.32 10.97 18.76
CA ARG A 22 -11.24 12.43 18.58
C ARG A 22 -9.89 13.00 19.02
N ILE A 23 -9.36 12.54 20.16
CA ILE A 23 -8.02 12.91 20.61
C ILE A 23 -6.96 12.46 19.62
N GLY A 24 -7.07 11.22 19.11
CA GLY A 24 -6.17 10.71 18.08
C GLY A 24 -6.17 11.55 16.81
N VAL A 25 -7.34 11.95 16.33
CA VAL A 25 -7.46 12.86 15.15
C VAL A 25 -6.79 14.21 15.45
N LEU A 26 -7.01 14.79 16.62
CA LEU A 26 -6.40 16.07 17.01
C LEU A 26 -4.86 15.95 17.02
N ILE A 27 -4.31 14.89 17.60
CA ILE A 27 -2.87 14.64 17.63
C ILE A 27 -2.32 14.50 16.20
N ILE A 28 -2.98 13.74 15.32
CA ILE A 28 -2.56 13.55 13.94
C ILE A 28 -2.56 14.90 13.19
N VAL A 29 -3.62 15.69 13.32
CA VAL A 29 -3.73 17.00 12.65
C VAL A 29 -2.67 17.97 13.15
N LEU A 30 -2.43 18.04 14.45
CA LEU A 30 -1.36 18.88 15.00
C LEU A 30 0.02 18.43 14.55
N SER A 31 0.27 17.12 14.52
CA SER A 31 1.53 16.58 14.02
C SER A 31 1.73 16.90 12.54
N ALA A 32 0.68 16.79 11.72
CA ALA A 32 0.71 17.15 10.31
C ALA A 32 0.99 18.65 10.11
N LEU A 33 0.37 19.51 10.94
CA LEU A 33 0.62 20.96 10.93
C LEU A 33 2.09 21.28 11.27
N VAL A 34 2.65 20.63 12.30
CA VAL A 34 4.07 20.78 12.66
C VAL A 34 4.96 20.39 11.48
N VAL A 35 4.73 19.21 10.89
CA VAL A 35 5.50 18.76 9.72
C VAL A 35 5.37 19.75 8.56
N ALA A 36 4.17 20.21 8.25
CA ALA A 36 3.93 21.17 7.16
C ALA A 36 4.62 22.53 7.41
N THR A 37 4.68 22.97 8.67
CA THR A 37 5.29 24.26 9.04
C THR A 37 6.82 24.22 8.99
N PHE A 38 7.42 23.11 9.40
CA PHE A 38 8.87 22.99 9.50
C PHE A 38 9.51 22.23 8.32
N SER A 39 8.71 21.69 7.42
CA SER A 39 9.25 21.03 6.23
C SER A 39 9.76 22.09 5.23
N ALA A 40 11.01 21.96 4.85
CA ALA A 40 11.62 22.73 3.77
C ALA A 40 11.33 22.14 2.38
N ASP A 41 10.76 20.95 2.32
CA ASP A 41 10.47 20.26 1.08
C ASP A 41 9.20 20.80 0.39
N ALA A 42 9.21 20.76 -0.93
CA ALA A 42 8.02 21.09 -1.72
C ALA A 42 6.87 20.10 -1.41
N LEU A 43 5.62 20.59 -1.47
CA LEU A 43 4.42 19.79 -1.19
C LEU A 43 4.36 18.46 -1.97
N VAL A 44 4.87 18.47 -3.22
CA VAL A 44 4.96 17.27 -4.06
C VAL A 44 5.88 16.20 -3.44
N LEU A 45 6.99 16.60 -2.81
CA LEU A 45 7.91 15.68 -2.16
C LEU A 45 7.30 15.06 -0.90
N LEU A 46 6.52 15.82 -0.15
CA LEU A 46 5.76 15.30 1.00
C LEU A 46 4.69 14.30 0.55
N GLY A 47 4.01 14.56 -0.57
CA GLY A 47 3.10 13.61 -1.21
C GLY A 47 3.80 12.30 -1.60
N GLY A 48 4.97 12.41 -2.23
CA GLY A 48 5.82 11.26 -2.57
C GLY A 48 6.24 10.43 -1.35
N LEU A 49 6.56 11.10 -0.25
CA LEU A 49 6.88 10.42 1.02
C LEU A 49 5.68 9.65 1.58
N ALA A 50 4.47 10.24 1.55
CA ALA A 50 3.25 9.56 1.98
C ALA A 50 2.97 8.30 1.15
N VAL A 51 3.16 8.38 -0.17
CA VAL A 51 3.06 7.22 -1.08
C VAL A 51 4.11 6.17 -0.74
N ALA A 52 5.35 6.56 -0.45
CA ALA A 52 6.43 5.64 -0.09
C ALA A 52 6.08 4.81 1.16
N PHE A 53 5.49 5.41 2.18
CA PHE A 53 5.00 4.70 3.37
C PHE A 53 3.78 3.84 3.05
N GLY A 54 2.80 4.36 2.30
CA GLY A 54 1.62 3.60 1.91
C GLY A 54 1.96 2.34 1.11
N PHE A 55 2.99 2.41 0.27
CA PHE A 55 3.47 1.29 -0.52
C PHE A 55 4.01 0.13 0.32
N GLN A 56 4.44 0.39 1.57
CA GLN A 56 4.88 -0.66 2.49
C GLN A 56 3.76 -1.61 2.95
N MET A 57 2.50 -1.26 2.72
CA MET A 57 1.38 -2.17 3.00
C MET A 57 1.26 -3.32 2.00
N TRP A 58 1.93 -3.26 0.85
CA TRP A 58 1.82 -4.23 -0.23
C TRP A 58 2.08 -5.69 0.20
N PRO A 59 3.18 -6.04 0.90
CA PRO A 59 3.42 -7.42 1.32
C PRO A 59 2.34 -7.96 2.27
N SER A 60 1.81 -7.10 3.15
CA SER A 60 0.71 -7.47 4.04
C SER A 60 -0.60 -7.73 3.29
N LEU A 61 -0.92 -6.91 2.29
CA LEU A 61 -2.07 -7.12 1.42
C LEU A 61 -1.90 -8.39 0.57
N ALA A 62 -0.71 -8.62 0.03
CA ALA A 62 -0.40 -9.83 -0.71
C ALA A 62 -0.54 -11.10 0.16
N ALA A 63 -0.14 -11.03 1.43
CA ALA A 63 -0.33 -12.09 2.40
C ALA A 63 -1.81 -12.44 2.59
N ILE A 64 -2.66 -11.42 2.77
CA ILE A 64 -4.10 -11.60 2.99
C ILE A 64 -4.78 -12.14 1.74
N CYS A 65 -4.40 -11.69 0.55
CA CYS A 65 -5.12 -12.03 -0.69
C CYS A 65 -4.61 -13.33 -1.33
N TRP A 66 -3.28 -13.60 -1.31
CA TRP A 66 -2.68 -14.64 -2.16
C TRP A 66 -1.70 -15.59 -1.47
N PHE A 67 -0.99 -15.14 -0.42
CA PHE A 67 0.12 -15.89 0.14
C PHE A 67 -0.12 -16.32 1.61
N PRO A 68 -0.87 -17.42 1.86
CA PRO A 68 -1.19 -17.88 3.21
C PRO A 68 0.05 -18.29 4.02
N TRP A 69 1.19 -18.57 3.38
CA TRP A 69 2.42 -18.95 4.04
C TRP A 69 3.12 -17.78 4.76
N ILE A 70 2.79 -16.52 4.40
CA ILE A 70 3.33 -15.34 5.10
C ILE A 70 2.79 -15.30 6.52
N THR A 71 3.69 -15.25 7.49
CA THR A 71 3.34 -15.25 8.92
C THR A 71 3.06 -13.84 9.42
N ARG A 72 2.36 -13.75 10.56
CA ARG A 72 2.12 -12.46 11.23
C ARG A 72 3.43 -11.76 11.59
N GLN A 73 4.41 -12.52 12.11
CA GLN A 73 5.73 -12.01 12.46
C GLN A 73 6.46 -11.47 11.23
N GLY A 74 6.45 -12.24 10.14
CA GLY A 74 7.05 -11.82 8.87
C GLY A 74 6.45 -10.53 8.33
N ALA A 75 5.12 -10.44 8.26
CA ALA A 75 4.43 -9.23 7.79
C ALA A 75 4.72 -8.02 8.69
N THR A 76 4.72 -8.19 10.03
CA THR A 76 4.96 -7.08 10.97
C THR A 76 6.41 -6.58 10.93
N LEU A 77 7.38 -7.49 10.97
CA LEU A 77 8.81 -7.11 10.93
C LEU A 77 9.21 -6.61 9.55
N GLY A 78 8.65 -7.19 8.49
CA GLY A 78 8.83 -6.68 7.13
C GLY A 78 8.33 -5.24 6.98
N LEU A 79 7.10 -4.97 7.43
CA LEU A 79 6.53 -3.62 7.42
C LEU A 79 7.40 -2.63 8.22
N ALA A 80 7.83 -3.01 9.41
CA ALA A 80 8.72 -2.17 10.23
C ALA A 80 10.04 -1.88 9.53
N ALA A 81 10.69 -2.91 8.96
CA ALA A 81 11.93 -2.76 8.20
C ALA A 81 11.75 -1.87 6.97
N GLY A 82 10.65 -2.03 6.23
CA GLY A 82 10.32 -1.19 5.09
C GLY A 82 10.11 0.27 5.46
N CYS A 83 9.36 0.55 6.53
CA CYS A 83 9.18 1.91 7.04
C CYS A 83 10.50 2.54 7.50
N LEU A 84 11.36 1.79 8.18
CA LEU A 84 12.71 2.25 8.58
C LEU A 84 13.57 2.54 7.34
N ALA A 85 13.54 1.68 6.33
CA ALA A 85 14.26 1.91 5.09
C ALA A 85 13.79 3.18 4.37
N VAL A 86 12.48 3.45 4.32
CA VAL A 86 11.93 4.71 3.80
C VAL A 86 12.48 5.90 4.59
N ILE A 87 12.44 5.85 5.93
CA ILE A 87 12.96 6.93 6.78
C ILE A 87 14.44 7.21 6.48
N PHE A 88 15.28 6.19 6.51
CA PHE A 88 16.73 6.37 6.39
C PHE A 88 17.25 6.61 4.96
N THR A 89 16.38 6.51 3.96
CA THR A 89 16.68 6.89 2.58
C THR A 89 16.07 8.24 2.17
N GLU A 90 15.49 8.98 3.12
CA GLU A 90 14.99 10.35 2.97
C GLU A 90 15.74 11.36 3.82
N ASN A 91 15.64 12.65 3.50
CA ASN A 91 16.29 13.74 4.25
C ASN A 91 15.93 13.73 5.74
N PHE A 92 14.72 13.34 6.06
CA PHE A 92 14.25 13.21 7.44
C PHE A 92 15.09 12.23 8.25
N GLY A 93 15.43 11.08 7.69
CA GLY A 93 16.30 10.09 8.33
C GLY A 93 17.74 10.57 8.49
N ALA A 94 18.27 11.29 7.49
CA ALA A 94 19.57 11.92 7.60
C ALA A 94 19.61 12.96 8.74
N SER A 95 18.54 13.73 8.91
CA SER A 95 18.41 14.70 10.01
C SER A 95 18.34 14.01 11.38
N ILE A 96 17.60 12.91 11.50
CA ILE A 96 17.55 12.10 12.72
C ILE A 96 18.93 11.51 13.04
N ALA A 97 19.59 10.89 12.06
CA ALA A 97 20.91 10.32 12.24
C ALA A 97 21.95 11.39 12.64
N GLY A 98 21.90 12.56 11.99
CA GLY A 98 22.76 13.71 12.31
C GLY A 98 22.57 14.23 13.73
N PHE A 99 21.36 14.20 14.28
CA PHE A 99 21.10 14.53 15.68
C PHE A 99 21.85 13.61 16.66
N PHE A 100 22.05 12.35 16.28
CA PHE A 100 22.84 11.38 17.04
C PHE A 100 24.33 11.35 16.64
N GLY A 101 24.79 12.30 15.82
CA GLY A 101 26.16 12.36 15.34
C GLY A 101 26.54 11.28 14.32
N ILE A 102 25.54 10.66 13.68
CA ILE A 102 25.73 9.63 12.66
C ILE A 102 25.59 10.28 11.28
N ASP A 103 26.65 10.25 10.48
CA ASP A 103 26.56 10.61 9.06
C ASP A 103 26.23 9.36 8.24
N LEU A 104 25.09 9.40 7.53
CA LEU A 104 24.65 8.28 6.72
C LEU A 104 25.45 8.12 5.42
N GLY A 105 26.21 9.11 4.98
CA GLY A 105 27.13 9.03 3.84
C GLY A 105 26.51 8.80 2.46
N TRP A 106 25.27 8.34 2.36
CA TRP A 106 24.60 8.03 1.07
C TRP A 106 23.60 9.09 0.59
N GLY A 107 23.29 10.06 1.42
CA GLY A 107 22.34 11.14 1.09
C GLY A 107 20.91 10.67 0.86
N ARG A 108 20.12 11.53 0.20
CA ARG A 108 18.75 11.21 -0.21
C ARG A 108 18.76 10.29 -1.43
N TRP A 109 17.91 9.25 -1.42
CA TRP A 109 17.71 8.31 -2.52
C TRP A 109 19.01 7.63 -2.99
N PRO A 110 19.62 6.77 -2.16
CA PRO A 110 20.82 6.03 -2.53
C PRO A 110 20.68 5.40 -3.91
N TRP A 111 21.72 5.52 -4.74
CA TRP A 111 21.77 5.07 -6.13
C TRP A 111 20.62 5.60 -7.01
N THR A 112 20.09 6.77 -6.70
CA THR A 112 18.93 7.39 -7.41
C THR A 112 17.63 6.59 -7.33
N ILE A 113 17.55 5.56 -6.48
CA ILE A 113 16.36 4.76 -6.25
C ILE A 113 15.51 5.47 -5.20
N HIS A 114 14.24 5.75 -5.53
CA HIS A 114 13.29 6.38 -4.61
C HIS A 114 13.12 5.53 -3.33
N SER A 115 12.90 6.19 -2.20
CA SER A 115 12.73 5.57 -0.88
C SER A 115 11.67 4.45 -0.84
N ALA A 116 10.58 4.57 -1.63
CA ALA A 116 9.59 3.49 -1.78
C ALA A 116 10.20 2.18 -2.30
N GLY A 117 11.15 2.27 -3.23
CA GLY A 117 11.86 1.10 -3.78
C GLY A 117 12.73 0.41 -2.74
N TRP A 118 13.49 1.19 -1.99
CA TRP A 118 14.27 0.66 -0.86
C TRP A 118 13.36 0.06 0.21
N GLY A 119 12.30 0.79 0.56
CA GLY A 119 11.32 0.31 1.54
C GLY A 119 10.75 -1.04 1.16
N ILE A 120 10.22 -1.21 -0.06
CA ILE A 120 9.63 -2.49 -0.49
C ILE A 120 10.64 -3.62 -0.57
N LEU A 121 11.88 -3.32 -0.96
CA LEU A 121 12.96 -4.31 -1.00
C LEU A 121 13.23 -4.88 0.38
N PHE A 122 13.44 -4.03 1.39
CA PHE A 122 13.68 -4.48 2.77
C PHE A 122 12.44 -5.15 3.36
N ASN A 123 11.26 -4.56 3.14
CA ASN A 123 9.99 -5.12 3.61
C ASN A 123 9.76 -6.53 3.08
N ALA A 124 9.78 -6.72 1.77
CA ALA A 124 9.55 -8.02 1.14
C ALA A 124 10.61 -9.05 1.57
N THR A 125 11.89 -8.65 1.59
CA THR A 125 12.98 -9.54 1.99
C THR A 125 12.84 -10.02 3.42
N ILE A 126 12.64 -9.10 4.38
CA ILE A 126 12.47 -9.45 5.79
C ILE A 126 11.16 -10.23 6.00
N CYS A 127 10.07 -9.84 5.34
CA CYS A 127 8.82 -10.55 5.38
C CYS A 127 8.97 -12.02 4.97
N VAL A 128 9.66 -12.27 3.86
CA VAL A 128 9.92 -13.64 3.36
C VAL A 128 10.82 -14.42 4.32
N ILE A 129 11.97 -13.86 4.71
CA ILE A 129 12.93 -14.53 5.59
C ILE A 129 12.29 -14.88 6.94
N VAL A 130 11.66 -13.91 7.59
CA VAL A 130 11.03 -14.14 8.89
C VAL A 130 9.86 -15.10 8.77
N SER A 131 9.05 -15.01 7.71
CA SER A 131 7.98 -15.99 7.48
C SER A 131 8.50 -17.40 7.32
N ALA A 132 9.62 -17.60 6.63
CA ALA A 132 10.24 -18.90 6.49
C ALA A 132 10.73 -19.48 7.84
N MET A 133 11.17 -18.61 8.75
CA MET A 133 11.70 -18.99 10.07
C MET A 133 10.62 -19.17 11.14
N THR A 134 9.43 -18.64 10.94
CA THR A 134 8.37 -18.56 11.95
C THR A 134 7.10 -19.32 11.55
N GLN A 135 7.24 -20.40 10.78
CA GLN A 135 6.10 -21.24 10.42
C GLN A 135 5.57 -21.99 11.65
N ASP A 136 4.27 -21.98 11.79
CA ASP A 136 3.53 -22.73 12.79
C ASP A 136 2.34 -23.44 12.12
N GLU A 137 2.18 -24.73 12.37
CA GLU A 137 1.16 -25.55 11.71
C GLU A 137 -0.27 -25.12 12.07
N GLY A 138 -0.52 -24.79 13.34
CA GLY A 138 -1.84 -24.36 13.80
C GLY A 138 -2.23 -23.01 13.16
N ALA A 139 -1.30 -22.05 13.16
CA ALA A 139 -1.51 -20.77 12.52
C ALA A 139 -1.62 -20.90 10.98
N MET A 140 -0.93 -21.85 10.37
CA MET A 140 -1.07 -22.13 8.93
C MET A 140 -2.45 -22.67 8.60
N GLN A 141 -2.97 -23.62 9.38
CA GLN A 141 -4.32 -24.14 9.21
C GLN A 141 -5.38 -23.05 9.32
N HIS A 142 -5.25 -22.14 10.29
CA HIS A 142 -6.15 -21.01 10.43
C HIS A 142 -6.08 -20.08 9.21
N ARG A 143 -4.89 -19.71 8.73
CA ARG A 143 -4.72 -18.92 7.50
C ARG A 143 -5.33 -19.60 6.28
N MET A 144 -5.15 -20.93 6.16
CA MET A 144 -5.72 -21.70 5.05
C MET A 144 -7.25 -21.74 5.07
N LYS A 145 -7.90 -21.80 6.24
CA LYS A 145 -9.36 -21.67 6.33
C LYS A 145 -9.84 -20.36 5.75
N TYR A 146 -9.20 -19.24 6.15
CA TYR A 146 -9.52 -17.91 5.62
C TYR A 146 -9.32 -17.82 4.09
N HIS A 147 -8.20 -18.34 3.58
CA HIS A 147 -7.94 -18.31 2.13
C HIS A 147 -8.90 -19.21 1.33
N ASN A 148 -9.33 -20.33 1.89
CA ASN A 148 -10.34 -21.18 1.27
C ASN A 148 -11.69 -20.47 1.24
N PHE A 149 -12.07 -19.81 2.34
CA PHE A 149 -13.26 -18.96 2.38
C PHE A 149 -13.24 -17.86 1.30
N LEU A 150 -12.11 -17.15 1.16
CA LEU A 150 -11.95 -16.16 0.09
C LEU A 150 -12.08 -16.76 -1.31
N ARG A 151 -11.50 -17.94 -1.54
CA ARG A 151 -11.60 -18.62 -2.84
C ARG A 151 -13.02 -19.04 -3.17
N GLU A 152 -13.79 -19.44 -2.17
CA GLU A 152 -15.17 -19.85 -2.35
C GLU A 152 -16.09 -18.68 -2.64
N HIS A 153 -15.94 -17.58 -1.91
CA HIS A 153 -16.90 -16.49 -1.91
C HIS A 153 -16.48 -15.24 -2.69
N ALA A 154 -15.17 -15.03 -2.90
CA ALA A 154 -14.62 -13.87 -3.60
C ALA A 154 -14.04 -14.19 -4.98
N SER A 155 -14.23 -15.42 -5.50
CA SER A 155 -13.76 -15.76 -6.84
C SER A 155 -14.70 -15.24 -7.91
N LEU A 156 -14.13 -14.93 -9.08
CA LEU A 156 -14.92 -14.55 -10.25
C LEU A 156 -15.83 -15.71 -10.70
N PRO A 157 -17.03 -15.41 -11.21
CA PRO A 157 -17.90 -16.40 -11.84
C PRO A 157 -17.16 -17.15 -12.96
N GLU A 158 -17.45 -18.44 -13.13
CA GLU A 158 -16.78 -19.28 -14.16
C GLU A 158 -16.89 -18.68 -15.57
N THR A 159 -18.02 -18.05 -15.89
CA THR A 159 -18.27 -17.39 -17.17
C THR A 159 -17.34 -16.21 -17.44
N LYS A 160 -16.72 -15.63 -16.40
CA LYS A 160 -15.85 -14.45 -16.49
C LYS A 160 -14.37 -14.81 -16.40
N LYS A 161 -14.04 -16.02 -15.97
CA LYS A 161 -12.63 -16.45 -15.81
C LYS A 161 -11.82 -16.35 -17.11
N GLY A 162 -12.46 -16.56 -18.27
CA GLY A 162 -11.82 -16.38 -19.58
C GLY A 162 -11.34 -14.95 -19.88
N LEU A 163 -11.86 -13.94 -19.16
CA LEU A 163 -11.44 -12.54 -19.31
C LEU A 163 -10.22 -12.17 -18.46
N ILE A 164 -9.77 -13.04 -17.55
CA ILE A 164 -8.65 -12.77 -16.64
C ILE A 164 -7.36 -12.38 -17.40
N PRO A 165 -6.91 -13.09 -18.46
CA PRO A 165 -5.71 -12.69 -19.20
C PRO A 165 -5.85 -11.30 -19.85
N VAL A 166 -7.04 -10.97 -20.33
CA VAL A 166 -7.34 -9.67 -20.95
C VAL A 166 -7.28 -8.57 -19.88
N ALA A 167 -7.88 -8.81 -18.72
CA ALA A 167 -7.83 -7.87 -17.59
C ALA A 167 -6.39 -7.60 -17.14
N TRP A 168 -5.58 -8.64 -16.98
CA TRP A 168 -4.16 -8.48 -16.66
C TRP A 168 -3.41 -7.72 -17.75
N GLY A 169 -3.63 -8.04 -19.02
CA GLY A 169 -3.02 -7.35 -20.14
C GLY A 169 -3.31 -5.85 -20.13
N ILE A 170 -4.60 -5.49 -20.04
CA ILE A 170 -5.03 -4.08 -19.98
C ILE A 170 -4.44 -3.37 -18.76
N THR A 171 -4.50 -4.00 -17.58
CA THR A 171 -4.00 -3.40 -16.34
C THR A 171 -2.49 -3.20 -16.37
N LEU A 172 -1.72 -4.18 -16.85
CA LEU A 172 -0.26 -4.07 -16.94
C LEU A 172 0.18 -3.04 -17.97
N ILE A 173 -0.50 -2.96 -19.12
CA ILE A 173 -0.23 -1.93 -20.14
C ILE A 173 -0.53 -0.55 -19.54
N TRP A 174 -1.67 -0.40 -18.90
CA TRP A 174 -2.05 0.87 -18.27
C TRP A 174 -1.05 1.25 -17.17
N LEU A 175 -0.68 0.32 -16.31
CA LEU A 175 0.29 0.54 -15.25
C LEU A 175 1.66 0.96 -15.81
N PHE A 176 2.13 0.29 -16.87
CA PHE A 176 3.44 0.57 -17.47
C PHE A 176 3.49 1.96 -18.11
N PHE A 177 2.50 2.31 -18.94
CA PHE A 177 2.50 3.55 -19.69
C PHE A 177 1.85 4.74 -18.96
N GLY A 178 0.89 4.50 -18.07
CA GLY A 178 0.19 5.55 -17.32
C GLY A 178 1.01 6.09 -16.16
N ILE A 179 1.58 5.22 -15.34
CA ILE A 179 2.30 5.62 -14.12
C ILE A 179 3.68 4.98 -13.97
N GLY A 180 3.98 3.96 -14.77
CA GLY A 180 5.25 3.22 -14.76
C GLY A 180 6.31 3.84 -15.66
N PRO A 181 7.39 3.08 -15.94
CA PRO A 181 8.53 3.57 -16.72
C PRO A 181 8.16 4.05 -18.13
N GLY A 182 7.14 3.48 -18.75
CA GLY A 182 6.67 3.89 -20.07
C GLY A 182 6.07 5.30 -20.13
N ALA A 183 5.71 5.88 -18.97
CA ALA A 183 5.24 7.26 -18.89
C ALA A 183 6.28 8.29 -19.33
N VAL A 184 7.57 7.93 -19.33
CA VAL A 184 8.67 8.79 -19.85
C VAL A 184 8.44 9.21 -21.30
N ILE A 185 7.80 8.35 -22.11
CA ILE A 185 7.42 8.66 -23.49
C ILE A 185 6.52 9.90 -23.57
N GLY A 186 5.69 10.10 -22.55
CA GLY A 186 4.81 11.25 -22.46
C GLY A 186 5.52 12.59 -22.36
N ASN A 187 6.82 12.64 -22.08
CA ASN A 187 7.52 13.91 -21.94
C ASN A 187 7.63 14.68 -23.27
N ASP A 188 7.73 14.01 -24.39
CA ASP A 188 8.06 14.64 -25.70
C ASP A 188 7.11 14.26 -26.83
N ILE A 189 6.28 13.23 -26.69
CA ILE A 189 5.46 12.70 -27.80
C ILE A 189 4.45 13.75 -28.36
N PHE A 190 4.00 14.67 -27.52
CA PHE A 190 3.09 15.76 -27.90
C PHE A 190 3.76 17.15 -27.94
N GLY A 191 5.07 17.19 -28.01
CA GLY A 191 5.89 18.39 -28.05
C GLY A 191 6.99 18.37 -27.01
N ALA A 192 8.19 18.84 -27.36
CA ALA A 192 9.34 18.82 -26.48
C ALA A 192 9.07 19.62 -25.18
N PRO A 193 9.57 19.19 -24.02
CA PRO A 193 9.30 19.82 -22.72
C PRO A 193 9.62 21.33 -22.67
N ASN A 194 10.67 21.74 -23.40
CA ASN A 194 11.17 23.12 -23.41
C ASN A 194 10.72 23.94 -24.65
N ALA A 195 9.81 23.40 -25.47
CA ALA A 195 9.42 24.02 -26.73
C ALA A 195 8.50 25.23 -26.59
N GLY A 196 7.96 25.48 -25.42
CA GLY A 196 6.97 26.52 -25.16
C GLY A 196 5.55 26.15 -25.62
N TYR A 197 4.56 26.86 -25.09
CA TYR A 197 3.14 26.56 -25.28
C TYR A 197 2.68 26.54 -26.75
N GLU A 198 3.32 27.31 -27.60
CA GLU A 198 3.00 27.39 -29.04
C GLU A 198 3.29 26.09 -29.82
N ASN A 199 4.25 25.32 -29.34
CA ASN A 199 4.70 24.08 -29.94
C ASN A 199 4.12 22.84 -29.24
N TRP A 200 3.32 23.01 -28.18
CA TRP A 200 2.65 21.91 -27.52
C TRP A 200 1.27 21.63 -28.10
N THR A 201 0.89 20.39 -28.20
CA THR A 201 -0.44 19.98 -28.67
C THR A 201 -1.50 20.58 -27.74
N PHE A 202 -2.41 21.38 -28.30
CA PHE A 202 -3.41 22.15 -27.57
C PHE A 202 -2.85 23.16 -26.53
N GLY A 203 -1.59 23.54 -26.64
CA GLY A 203 -0.96 24.48 -25.71
C GLY A 203 -0.73 23.94 -24.28
N ILE A 204 -0.82 22.62 -24.11
CA ILE A 204 -0.58 21.97 -22.82
C ILE A 204 0.72 21.15 -22.85
N PRO A 205 1.49 21.08 -21.75
CA PRO A 205 2.70 20.27 -21.67
C PRO A 205 2.47 18.84 -22.10
N SER A 206 3.39 18.28 -22.86
CA SER A 206 3.28 16.91 -23.42
C SER A 206 2.94 15.85 -22.36
N ILE A 207 3.61 15.89 -21.21
CA ILE A 207 3.34 14.95 -20.12
C ILE A 207 1.90 15.06 -19.58
N TRP A 208 1.30 16.25 -19.58
CA TRP A 208 -0.08 16.43 -19.16
C TRP A 208 -1.06 15.85 -20.17
N ALA A 209 -0.83 16.08 -21.48
CA ALA A 209 -1.62 15.46 -22.54
C ALA A 209 -1.57 13.92 -22.42
N TRP A 210 -0.38 13.38 -22.21
CA TRP A 210 -0.17 11.95 -21.96
C TRP A 210 -0.96 11.46 -20.74
N GLN A 211 -0.86 12.14 -19.61
CA GLN A 211 -1.56 11.75 -18.38
C GLN A 211 -3.09 11.81 -18.54
N ILE A 212 -3.61 12.80 -19.23
CA ILE A 212 -5.05 12.93 -19.50
C ILE A 212 -5.53 11.73 -20.34
N ILE A 213 -4.77 11.33 -21.38
CA ILE A 213 -5.12 10.17 -22.21
C ILE A 213 -5.16 8.90 -21.34
N TRP A 214 -4.10 8.66 -20.56
CA TRP A 214 -4.02 7.47 -19.71
C TRP A 214 -5.03 7.49 -18.58
N TRP A 215 -5.42 8.67 -18.08
CA TRP A 215 -6.53 8.81 -17.14
C TRP A 215 -7.86 8.36 -17.76
N VAL A 216 -8.16 8.80 -18.97
CA VAL A 216 -9.36 8.38 -19.71
C VAL A 216 -9.33 6.87 -19.98
N LEU A 217 -8.20 6.33 -20.44
CA LEU A 217 -8.04 4.89 -20.62
C LEU A 217 -8.18 4.12 -19.30
N GLY A 218 -7.71 4.69 -18.18
CA GLY A 218 -7.90 4.16 -16.84
C GLY A 218 -9.38 4.08 -16.44
N VAL A 219 -10.18 5.07 -16.80
CA VAL A 219 -11.65 5.02 -16.57
C VAL A 219 -12.28 3.88 -17.36
N PHE A 220 -11.89 3.67 -18.61
CA PHE A 220 -12.37 2.52 -19.41
C PHE A 220 -11.87 1.18 -18.83
N MET A 221 -10.64 1.10 -18.38
CA MET A 221 -10.12 -0.07 -17.67
C MET A 221 -10.95 -0.38 -16.41
N MET A 222 -11.20 0.63 -15.58
CA MET A 222 -12.02 0.47 -14.37
C MET A 222 -13.45 0.06 -14.69
N TRP A 223 -14.06 0.63 -15.75
CA TRP A 223 -15.37 0.21 -16.23
C TRP A 223 -15.35 -1.28 -16.66
N PHE A 224 -14.32 -1.70 -17.39
CA PHE A 224 -14.17 -3.09 -17.81
C PHE A 224 -14.08 -4.04 -16.61
N LEU A 225 -13.21 -3.72 -15.63
CA LEU A 225 -13.04 -4.53 -14.43
C LEU A 225 -14.29 -4.55 -13.56
N ALA A 226 -14.92 -3.40 -13.34
CA ALA A 226 -16.07 -3.28 -12.46
C ALA A 226 -17.33 -3.95 -13.05
N TYR A 227 -17.66 -3.63 -14.29
CA TYR A 227 -18.94 -4.04 -14.89
C TYR A 227 -18.82 -5.25 -15.82
N LYS A 228 -17.81 -5.28 -16.69
CA LYS A 228 -17.69 -6.39 -17.66
C LYS A 228 -17.22 -7.68 -16.98
N MET A 229 -16.30 -7.56 -16.01
CA MET A 229 -15.85 -8.67 -15.19
C MET A 229 -16.70 -8.89 -13.92
N GLU A 230 -17.61 -7.98 -13.62
CA GLU A 230 -18.50 -8.06 -12.43
C GLU A 230 -17.73 -8.04 -11.09
N MET A 231 -16.55 -7.39 -11.07
CA MET A 231 -15.75 -7.29 -9.84
C MET A 231 -16.31 -6.30 -8.81
N SER A 232 -17.29 -5.47 -9.19
CA SER A 232 -17.89 -4.43 -8.35
C SER A 232 -19.42 -4.49 -8.35
N THR A 233 -20.02 -5.64 -8.69
CA THR A 233 -21.45 -5.84 -8.58
C THR A 233 -21.87 -6.04 -7.14
N VAL A 234 -23.04 -5.54 -6.78
CA VAL A 234 -23.62 -5.83 -5.47
C VAL A 234 -23.92 -7.33 -5.40
N PRO A 235 -23.38 -8.06 -4.41
CA PRO A 235 -23.69 -9.48 -4.28
C PRO A 235 -25.18 -9.69 -3.97
N ASP A 236 -25.75 -10.76 -4.49
CA ASP A 236 -27.16 -11.13 -4.26
C ASP A 236 -27.46 -11.38 -2.77
N ARG A 237 -26.45 -11.71 -2.01
CA ARG A 237 -26.50 -11.81 -0.54
C ARG A 237 -25.16 -11.39 0.06
N GLU A 238 -25.21 -10.79 1.23
CA GLU A 238 -24.02 -10.55 2.04
C GLU A 238 -23.52 -11.88 2.62
N ILE A 239 -22.22 -12.12 2.48
CA ILE A 239 -21.54 -13.28 3.05
C ILE A 239 -20.49 -12.75 4.01
N GLU A 240 -20.69 -13.01 5.29
CA GLU A 240 -19.75 -12.65 6.34
C GLU A 240 -18.93 -13.88 6.73
N ALA A 241 -17.62 -13.69 6.88
CA ALA A 241 -16.76 -14.70 7.47
C ALA A 241 -17.02 -14.76 8.97
N LEU A 242 -17.81 -15.73 9.39
CA LEU A 242 -18.09 -15.98 10.80
C LEU A 242 -16.95 -16.77 11.45
N VAL A 243 -16.87 -16.71 12.77
CA VAL A 243 -15.91 -17.52 13.56
C VAL A 243 -16.05 -19.02 13.26
N ASP A 244 -17.27 -19.48 12.99
CA ASP A 244 -17.56 -20.86 12.67
C ASP A 244 -16.93 -21.29 11.32
N ASP A 245 -16.77 -20.35 10.37
CA ASP A 245 -16.20 -20.61 9.04
C ASP A 245 -14.67 -20.62 9.06
N ILE A 246 -14.07 -19.64 9.75
CA ILE A 246 -12.61 -19.43 9.72
C ILE A 246 -11.93 -19.77 11.06
N GLY A 247 -12.71 -19.96 12.12
CA GLY A 247 -12.24 -20.16 13.48
C GLY A 247 -11.77 -18.89 14.17
N ASP A 248 -11.64 -18.94 15.48
CA ASP A 248 -11.01 -17.86 16.25
C ASP A 248 -9.54 -17.71 15.85
N ALA A 249 -9.08 -16.49 15.71
CA ALA A 249 -7.65 -16.22 15.72
C ALA A 249 -7.10 -16.83 17.01
N ALA A 250 -6.12 -17.73 16.90
CA ALA A 250 -5.51 -18.35 18.08
C ALA A 250 -5.25 -17.23 19.10
N PRO A 251 -5.74 -17.37 20.34
CA PRO A 251 -5.49 -16.36 21.36
C PRO A 251 -3.99 -16.12 21.36
N ALA A 252 -3.60 -14.85 21.35
CA ALA A 252 -2.22 -14.51 21.62
C ALA A 252 -1.88 -15.29 22.89
N GLN A 253 -0.95 -16.21 22.84
CA GLN A 253 -0.45 -16.90 24.01
C GLN A 253 0.06 -15.80 24.96
N GLY A 254 -0.83 -15.24 25.74
CA GLY A 254 -0.52 -14.50 26.92
C GLY A 254 -0.06 -15.58 27.88
N GLY A 255 1.23 -15.57 28.16
CA GLY A 255 1.74 -16.41 29.23
C GLY A 255 0.91 -16.12 30.47
N ASP A 256 0.25 -17.14 30.95
CA ASP A 256 -0.07 -17.27 32.35
C ASP A 256 1.28 -17.46 33.06
N ASP A 257 1.75 -16.39 33.70
CA ASP A 257 2.62 -16.39 34.87
C ASP A 257 2.31 -15.15 35.72
#